data_eac97f185f945d38bccd9980590b3326
#
_entry.id   eac97f185f945d38bccd9980590b3326
#
_cell.length_a   1.000
_cell.length_b   1.000
_cell.length_c   1.000
_cell.angle_alpha   90.00
_cell.angle_beta   90.00
_cell.angle_gamma   90.00
#
_symmetry.space_group_name_H-M   'P 1'
#
loop_
_entity.id
_entity.type
_entity.pdbx_description
1 polymer ?
#
loop_
_entity_poly.entity_id
_entity_poly.type
_entity_poly.pdbx_seq_one_letter_code
_entity_poly.pdbx_strand_id
1 'polypeptide(L)'
;GISDKRDPEFPQALDVVIAEGKASASLLQRRLNIGYNKAARLMEQLEAAGAIGKQDGVKPRDVLVSSASEILGNSENDEQESF
;
A
#
# COMPACT_ATOMS: atom_id res chain seq x y z
N GLY A 1 -4.65 13.31 -11.99
CA GLY A 1 -5.40 13.44 -11.43
C GLY A 1 -6.15 13.05 -10.24
N ILE A 2 -7.28 12.58 -10.48
CA ILE A 2 -8.07 12.30 -9.40
C ILE A 2 -7.56 11.21 -8.59
N SER A 3 -6.81 10.37 -9.18
CA SER A 3 -6.31 9.27 -8.41
C SER A 3 -5.29 9.69 -7.42
N ASP A 4 -4.91 10.92 -7.42
CA ASP A 4 -3.88 11.32 -6.55
C ASP A 4 -4.31 11.67 -5.18
N LYS A 5 -5.45 11.24 -4.78
CA LYS A 5 -5.87 11.49 -3.45
C LYS A 5 -5.23 10.58 -2.45
N ARG A 6 -4.33 9.76 -2.88
CA ARG A 6 -3.63 8.91 -1.96
C ARG A 6 -2.77 9.73 -1.01
N ASP A 7 -2.65 9.20 0.19
CA ASP A 7 -1.85 9.83 1.20
C ASP A 7 -0.39 9.87 0.74
N PRO A 8 0.36 10.90 1.11
CA PRO A 8 1.78 10.92 0.75
C PRO A 8 2.55 9.72 1.25
N GLU A 9 2.08 9.08 2.30
CA GLU A 9 2.76 7.90 2.81
C GLU A 9 2.31 6.61 2.17
N PHE A 10 1.45 6.69 1.16
CA PHE A 10 1.00 5.47 0.50
C PHE A 10 2.16 4.61 -0.01
N PRO A 11 3.18 5.18 -0.67
CA PRO A 11 4.27 4.32 -1.15
C PRO A 11 5.00 3.61 -0.03
N GLN A 12 5.21 4.30 1.10
CA GLN A 12 5.88 3.65 2.20
C GLN A 12 5.02 2.56 2.82
N ALA A 13 3.72 2.80 2.90
CA ALA A 13 2.82 1.78 3.43
C ALA A 13 2.85 0.56 2.54
N LEU A 14 2.88 0.76 1.25
CA LEU A 14 2.94 -0.34 0.30
C LEU A 14 4.22 -1.14 0.50
N ASP A 15 5.34 -0.46 0.64
CA ASP A 15 6.60 -1.16 0.87
C ASP A 15 6.57 -1.98 2.16
N VAL A 16 5.96 -1.42 3.20
CA VAL A 16 5.90 -2.12 4.48
C VAL A 16 5.10 -3.41 4.35
N VAL A 17 3.93 -3.36 3.73
CA VAL A 17 3.10 -4.55 3.67
C VAL A 17 3.72 -5.60 2.76
N ILE A 18 4.39 -5.19 1.71
CA ILE A 18 5.07 -6.15 0.84
C ILE A 18 6.20 -6.82 1.61
N ALA A 19 6.97 -6.06 2.34
CA ALA A 19 8.09 -6.62 3.08
C ALA A 19 7.60 -7.58 4.16
N GLU A 20 6.47 -7.26 4.79
CA GLU A 20 5.96 -8.09 5.85
C GLU A 20 5.17 -9.29 5.34
N GLY A 21 4.64 -9.17 4.15
CA GLY A 21 3.82 -10.23 3.59
C GLY A 21 2.40 -10.22 4.12
N LYS A 22 2.03 -9.22 4.89
CA LYS A 22 0.67 -9.10 5.41
C LYS A 22 0.42 -7.64 5.74
N ALA A 23 -0.84 -7.27 5.91
CA ALA A 23 -1.20 -5.89 6.11
C ALA A 23 -2.19 -5.75 7.25
N SER A 24 -1.92 -4.81 8.13
CA SER A 24 -2.86 -4.45 9.18
C SER A 24 -2.60 -3.02 9.59
N ALA A 25 -3.63 -2.39 10.17
CA ALA A 25 -3.47 -1.02 10.62
C ALA A 25 -2.41 -0.92 11.72
N SER A 26 -2.38 -1.90 12.61
CA SER A 26 -1.41 -1.83 13.68
C SER A 26 0.01 -1.97 13.17
N LEU A 27 0.21 -2.76 12.13
CA LEU A 27 1.53 -2.86 11.51
C LEU A 27 1.95 -1.50 10.97
N LEU A 28 1.06 -0.83 10.26
CA LEU A 28 1.39 0.47 9.69
C LEU A 28 1.64 1.50 10.77
N GLN A 29 0.88 1.45 11.85
CA GLN A 29 1.12 2.38 12.94
C GLN A 29 2.52 2.24 13.49
N ARG A 30 2.95 1.01 13.67
CA ARG A 30 4.28 0.78 14.23
C ARG A 30 5.39 1.10 13.27
N ARG A 31 5.24 0.67 12.03
CA ARG A 31 6.33 0.81 11.08
C ARG A 31 6.46 2.24 10.57
N LEU A 32 5.35 2.93 10.45
CA LEU A 32 5.39 4.28 9.92
C LEU A 32 5.26 5.33 11.00
N ASN A 33 5.04 4.90 12.24
CA ASN A 33 4.93 5.81 13.35
C ASN A 33 3.80 6.82 13.11
N ILE A 34 2.64 6.31 12.80
CA ILE A 34 1.47 7.14 12.50
C ILE A 34 0.32 6.71 13.38
N GLY A 35 -0.70 7.54 13.45
CA GLY A 35 -1.86 7.24 14.25
C GLY A 35 -2.81 6.27 13.55
N TYR A 36 -3.82 5.83 14.29
CA TYR A 36 -4.73 4.84 13.76
C TYR A 36 -5.55 5.35 12.58
N ASN A 37 -6.02 6.58 12.65
CA ASN A 37 -6.86 7.08 11.57
C ASN A 37 -6.11 7.09 10.25
N LYS A 38 -4.86 7.51 10.30
CA LYS A 38 -4.06 7.53 9.08
C LYS A 38 -3.77 6.11 8.62
N ALA A 39 -3.46 5.22 9.55
CA ALA A 39 -3.20 3.84 9.19
C ALA A 39 -4.44 3.20 8.56
N ALA A 40 -5.61 3.48 9.10
CA ALA A 40 -6.84 2.93 8.54
C ALA A 40 -7.08 3.46 7.14
N ARG A 41 -6.80 4.73 6.92
CA ARG A 41 -6.98 5.31 5.60
C ARG A 41 -6.02 4.69 4.60
N LEU A 42 -4.78 4.46 5.02
CA LEU A 42 -3.82 3.82 4.14
C LEU A 42 -4.25 2.39 3.82
N MET A 43 -4.83 1.69 4.79
CA MET A 43 -5.33 0.35 4.51
C MET A 43 -6.42 0.39 3.45
N GLU A 44 -7.32 1.37 3.53
CA GLU A 44 -8.36 1.49 2.53
C GLU A 44 -7.78 1.79 1.16
N GLN A 45 -6.76 2.62 1.12
CA GLN A 45 -6.13 2.95 -0.15
C GLN A 45 -5.39 1.75 -0.74
N LEU A 46 -4.76 0.97 0.11
CA LEU A 46 -4.08 -0.24 -0.37
C LEU A 46 -5.08 -1.23 -0.92
N GLU A 47 -6.22 -1.37 -0.27
CA GLU A 47 -7.24 -2.27 -0.77
C GLU A 47 -7.81 -1.76 -2.09
N ALA A 48 -8.10 -0.48 -2.18
CA ALA A 48 -8.66 0.09 -3.38
C ALA A 48 -7.70 -0.04 -4.56
N ALA A 49 -6.42 -0.03 -4.28
CA ALA A 49 -5.42 -0.18 -5.33
C ALA A 49 -5.19 -1.63 -5.73
N GLY A 50 -5.75 -2.56 -4.98
CA GLY A 50 -5.56 -3.98 -5.30
C GLY A 50 -4.30 -4.55 -4.69
N ALA A 51 -3.68 -3.85 -3.77
CA ALA A 51 -2.45 -4.33 -3.16
C ALA A 51 -2.70 -5.33 -2.06
N ILE A 52 -3.82 -5.25 -1.39
CA ILE A 52 -4.14 -6.16 -0.30
C ILE A 52 -5.57 -6.64 -0.45
N GLY A 53 -5.86 -7.77 0.17
CA GLY A 53 -7.18 -8.36 0.09
C GLY A 53 -8.17 -7.69 1.01
N LYS A 54 -9.40 -8.14 0.95
CA LYS A 54 -10.46 -7.58 1.75
C LYS A 54 -10.33 -8.03 3.18
N GLN A 55 -10.93 -7.26 4.06
CA GLN A 55 -10.89 -7.59 5.46
C GLN A 55 -11.62 -8.90 5.70
N ASP A 56 -11.04 -9.73 6.55
CA ASP A 56 -11.60 -11.02 6.88
C ASP A 56 -11.51 -11.17 8.39
N GLY A 57 -12.50 -10.64 9.08
CA GLY A 57 -12.51 -10.68 10.53
C GLY A 57 -11.39 -9.83 11.09
N VAL A 58 -10.67 -10.37 12.04
CA VAL A 58 -9.56 -9.65 12.67
C VAL A 58 -8.22 -10.07 12.13
N LYS A 59 -8.20 -10.93 11.14
CA LYS A 59 -6.93 -11.39 10.59
C LYS A 59 -6.24 -10.32 9.78
N PRO A 60 -4.94 -10.32 9.76
CA PRO A 60 -4.22 -9.44 8.86
C PRO A 60 -4.62 -9.76 7.43
N ARG A 61 -4.57 -8.77 6.57
CA ARG A 61 -4.95 -8.97 5.18
C ARG A 61 -3.81 -9.50 4.37
N ASP A 62 -4.14 -10.30 3.38
CA ASP A 62 -3.13 -10.84 2.48
C ASP A 62 -2.61 -9.76 1.58
N VAL A 63 -1.33 -9.86 1.24
CA VAL A 63 -0.72 -8.94 0.29
C VAL A 63 -0.78 -9.62 -1.07
N LEU A 64 -1.33 -8.93 -2.03
CA LEU A 64 -1.64 -9.50 -3.33
C LEU A 64 -0.61 -9.20 -4.40
N VAL A 65 0.38 -8.39 -4.07
CA VAL A 65 1.40 -8.00 -5.05
C VAL A 65 2.76 -8.32 -4.48
N SER A 66 3.73 -8.46 -5.33
CA SER A 66 5.07 -8.80 -4.88
C SER A 66 6.03 -7.64 -5.00
N SER A 67 5.67 -6.58 -5.67
CA SER A 67 6.52 -5.41 -5.72
C SER A 67 5.68 -4.16 -5.79
N ALA A 68 6.23 -3.08 -5.32
CA ALA A 68 5.51 -1.81 -5.30
C ALA A 68 5.21 -1.32 -6.71
N SER A 69 6.02 -1.68 -7.67
CA SER A 69 5.81 -1.20 -9.02
C SER A 69 4.52 -1.73 -9.61
N GLU A 70 4.01 -2.84 -9.09
CA GLU A 70 2.74 -3.36 -9.60
C GLU A 70 1.61 -2.39 -9.30
N ILE A 71 1.74 -1.59 -8.26
CA ILE A 71 0.71 -0.65 -7.86
C ILE A 71 1.05 0.78 -8.26
N LEU A 72 2.30 1.18 -8.03
CA LEU A 72 2.69 2.54 -8.30
C LEU A 72 2.83 2.83 -9.77
N GLY A 73 2.77 1.80 -10.54
CA GLY A 73 2.78 1.98 -11.95
C GLY A 73 4.16 1.90 -12.47
N ASN A 74 4.22 2.02 -13.73
CA ASN A 74 5.43 1.80 -14.40
C ASN A 74 5.86 2.96 -15.19
N SER A 75 5.41 4.12 -14.82
CA SER A 75 5.76 5.27 -15.61
C SER A 75 7.24 5.48 -15.61
N GLU A 76 7.89 5.21 -14.52
CA GLU A 76 9.32 5.35 -14.55
C GLU A 76 9.93 4.32 -15.41
N ASN A 77 9.41 3.13 -15.40
CA ASN A 77 9.94 2.11 -16.25
C ASN A 77 9.78 2.46 -17.69
N ASP A 78 8.65 3.01 -18.00
CA ASP A 78 8.40 3.41 -19.35
C ASP A 78 9.40 4.41 -19.80
N GLU A 79 9.73 5.34 -18.97
CA GLU A 79 10.69 6.32 -19.33
C GLU A 79 12.00 5.72 -19.59
N GLN A 80 12.38 4.77 -18.81
CA GLN A 80 13.65 4.16 -19.00
C GLN A 80 13.72 3.43 -20.28
N GLU A 81 12.63 2.85 -20.66
CA GLU A 81 12.68 2.09 -21.85
C GLU A 81 12.54 2.87 -23.06
N SER A 82 12.15 4.08 -22.94
CA SER A 82 11.89 4.82 -24.11
C SER A 82 13.13 5.21 -24.83
N PHE A 83 14.26 4.85 -24.41
CA PHE A 83 15.41 5.19 -25.21
C PHE A 83 16.29 4.03 -25.54
#